data_a6a67dee06f8e2da92114ccfd6508768
#
_entry.id   a6a67dee06f8e2da92114ccfd6508768
#
_cell.length_a   1.000
_cell.length_b   1.000
_cell.length_c   1.000
_cell.angle_alpha   90.00
_cell.angle_beta   90.00
_cell.angle_gamma   90.00
#
_symmetry.space_group_name_H-M   'P 1'
#
loop_
_entity.id
_entity.type
_entity.pdbx_description
1 polymer ?
#
loop_
_entity_poly.entity_id
_entity_poly.type
_entity_poly.pdbx_seq_one_letter_code
_entity_poly.pdbx_strand_id
1 'polypeptide(L)'
;VVTNSYSPTGYSDGCGATGLQIVTFTATDDCDNTSTCTAVIEILDTIDPVITCPTDTLTLECDSDGDFSATGNTLIAAWLGSATATDACSGAGVTNNYNPLGYSNGCGATGMQTVTFTATDSCGNTSTCQAVIEILDTIDPTLTCPADTLTLECDSDGDFSATGNTLIAAWLGSATATD
;
A
#
# COMPACT_ATOMS: atom_id res chain seq x y z
N VAL A 1 -59.52 0.88 -12.72
CA VAL A 1 -58.26 0.15 -12.58
C VAL A 1 -57.12 1.17 -12.39
N VAL A 2 -56.15 0.81 -11.53
CA VAL A 2 -54.90 1.63 -11.38
C VAL A 2 -53.71 0.80 -11.83
N THR A 3 -52.90 1.36 -12.70
CA THR A 3 -51.62 0.80 -13.19
C THR A 3 -50.49 1.76 -12.90
N ASN A 4 -49.27 1.29 -13.01
CA ASN A 4 -48.06 2.15 -12.87
C ASN A 4 -46.96 1.74 -13.84
N SER A 5 -45.99 2.64 -14.04
CA SER A 5 -44.84 2.49 -14.94
C SER A 5 -43.56 2.06 -14.19
N TYR A 6 -43.64 1.56 -12.96
CA TYR A 6 -42.47 1.13 -12.21
C TYR A 6 -41.67 0.05 -12.93
N SER A 7 -40.34 0.21 -12.93
CA SER A 7 -39.42 -0.79 -13.43
C SER A 7 -38.25 -0.98 -12.45
N PRO A 8 -37.92 -2.19 -12.04
CA PRO A 8 -36.83 -2.43 -11.09
C PRO A 8 -35.44 -2.05 -11.61
N THR A 9 -35.32 -1.79 -12.91
CA THR A 9 -34.05 -1.37 -13.57
C THR A 9 -34.14 0.02 -14.19
N GLY A 10 -35.22 0.78 -13.91
CA GLY A 10 -35.51 2.06 -14.55
C GLY A 10 -34.96 3.28 -13.81
N TYR A 11 -33.89 3.14 -13.02
CA TYR A 11 -33.23 4.23 -12.32
C TYR A 11 -32.18 4.92 -13.21
N SER A 12 -32.08 6.23 -13.10
CA SER A 12 -31.15 7.07 -13.85
C SER A 12 -30.43 8.07 -12.91
N ASP A 13 -29.30 8.58 -13.40
CA ASP A 13 -28.53 9.65 -12.75
C ASP A 13 -27.92 9.29 -11.39
N GLY A 14 -27.77 7.99 -11.10
CA GLY A 14 -27.13 7.48 -9.89
C GLY A 14 -25.76 6.88 -10.11
N CYS A 15 -25.14 6.47 -9.02
CA CYS A 15 -23.90 5.70 -8.97
C CYS A 15 -24.24 4.24 -8.67
N GLY A 16 -23.66 3.28 -9.39
CA GLY A 16 -23.96 1.86 -9.18
C GLY A 16 -25.44 1.53 -9.37
N ALA A 17 -26.07 0.94 -8.35
CA ALA A 17 -27.49 0.55 -8.35
C ALA A 17 -28.44 1.63 -7.80
N THR A 18 -28.00 2.89 -7.76
CA THR A 18 -28.75 4.02 -7.21
C THR A 18 -29.36 4.91 -8.30
N GLY A 19 -30.08 5.94 -7.89
CA GLY A 19 -30.61 6.96 -8.80
C GLY A 19 -32.09 7.25 -8.60
N LEU A 20 -32.67 7.94 -9.56
CA LEU A 20 -34.05 8.41 -9.55
C LEU A 20 -34.88 7.61 -10.56
N GLN A 21 -36.13 7.32 -10.19
CA GLN A 21 -37.14 6.85 -11.12
C GLN A 21 -38.44 7.66 -10.94
N ILE A 22 -38.95 8.23 -12.02
CA ILE A 22 -40.29 8.82 -12.06
C ILE A 22 -41.28 7.72 -12.39
N VAL A 23 -42.21 7.47 -11.51
CA VAL A 23 -43.29 6.49 -11.69
C VAL A 23 -44.58 7.24 -11.98
N THR A 24 -45.18 6.91 -13.14
CA THR A 24 -46.50 7.41 -13.52
C THR A 24 -47.57 6.40 -13.10
N PHE A 25 -48.54 6.83 -12.34
CA PHE A 25 -49.73 6.07 -12.01
C PHE A 25 -50.86 6.52 -12.94
N THR A 26 -51.60 5.56 -13.49
CA THR A 26 -52.75 5.78 -14.38
C THR A 26 -53.97 5.14 -13.78
N ALA A 27 -55.00 5.89 -13.53
CA ALA A 27 -56.33 5.44 -13.18
C ALA A 27 -57.23 5.41 -14.42
N THR A 28 -57.92 4.31 -14.63
CA THR A 28 -58.90 4.15 -15.74
C THR A 28 -60.25 3.72 -15.18
N ASP A 29 -61.31 4.43 -15.54
CA ASP A 29 -62.69 4.05 -15.18
C ASP A 29 -63.32 3.03 -16.17
N ASP A 30 -64.54 2.62 -15.91
CA ASP A 30 -65.25 1.63 -16.74
C ASP A 30 -65.70 2.19 -18.12
N CYS A 31 -65.51 3.46 -18.34
CA CYS A 31 -65.79 4.14 -19.62
C CYS A 31 -64.49 4.54 -20.36
N ASP A 32 -63.35 4.00 -19.94
CA ASP A 32 -62.01 4.23 -20.51
C ASP A 32 -61.48 5.69 -20.31
N ASN A 33 -62.10 6.50 -19.42
CA ASN A 33 -61.54 7.77 -19.06
C ASN A 33 -60.30 7.54 -18.17
N THR A 34 -59.28 8.33 -18.40
CA THR A 34 -58.01 8.18 -17.68
C THR A 34 -57.58 9.43 -16.95
N SER A 35 -56.97 9.29 -15.80
CA SER A 35 -56.21 10.35 -15.10
C SER A 35 -54.87 9.81 -14.66
N THR A 36 -53.88 10.70 -14.63
CA THR A 36 -52.49 10.33 -14.27
C THR A 36 -51.94 11.24 -13.18
N CYS A 37 -51.03 10.67 -12.38
CA CYS A 37 -50.17 11.42 -11.49
C CYS A 37 -48.76 10.76 -11.49
N THR A 38 -47.77 11.53 -11.07
CA THR A 38 -46.38 11.05 -10.98
C THR A 38 -45.86 11.11 -9.56
N ALA A 39 -45.01 10.16 -9.20
CA ALA A 39 -44.23 10.16 -7.98
C ALA A 39 -42.79 9.78 -8.29
N VAL A 40 -41.87 10.11 -7.41
CA VAL A 40 -40.42 9.81 -7.57
C VAL A 40 -40.00 8.76 -6.55
N ILE A 41 -39.26 7.79 -7.00
CA ILE A 41 -38.48 6.91 -6.14
C ILE A 41 -37.03 7.30 -6.28
N GLU A 42 -36.35 7.52 -5.15
CA GLU A 42 -34.91 7.79 -5.09
C GLU A 42 -34.25 6.69 -4.29
N ILE A 43 -33.18 6.11 -4.86
CA ILE A 43 -32.30 5.17 -4.19
C ILE A 43 -30.96 5.83 -4.03
N LEU A 44 -30.50 5.99 -2.80
CA LEU A 44 -29.21 6.56 -2.44
C LEU A 44 -28.29 5.47 -1.89
N ASP A 45 -27.02 5.67 -2.09
CA ASP A 45 -25.98 4.91 -1.42
C ASP A 45 -25.15 5.88 -0.55
N THR A 46 -25.28 5.69 0.75
CA THR A 46 -24.57 6.46 1.80
C THR A 46 -23.81 5.52 2.73
N ILE A 47 -23.65 4.26 2.32
CA ILE A 47 -23.01 3.22 3.11
C ILE A 47 -21.54 3.14 2.68
N ASP A 48 -20.63 3.25 3.66
CA ASP A 48 -19.21 3.11 3.38
C ASP A 48 -18.86 1.67 2.97
N PRO A 49 -17.94 1.48 2.01
CA PRO A 49 -17.49 0.15 1.62
C PRO A 49 -16.78 -0.54 2.78
N VAL A 50 -16.90 -1.86 2.85
CA VAL A 50 -16.17 -2.68 3.81
C VAL A 50 -14.79 -2.98 3.25
N ILE A 51 -13.74 -2.49 3.93
CA ILE A 51 -12.33 -2.74 3.56
C ILE A 51 -11.73 -3.82 4.45
N THR A 52 -10.91 -4.68 3.85
CA THR A 52 -10.06 -5.67 4.54
C THR A 52 -8.61 -5.40 4.22
N CYS A 53 -7.82 -5.05 5.23
CA CYS A 53 -6.37 -4.85 5.11
C CYS A 53 -5.60 -6.18 5.04
N PRO A 54 -4.34 -6.14 4.58
CA PRO A 54 -3.38 -7.21 4.84
C PRO A 54 -3.33 -7.53 6.34
N THR A 55 -3.41 -8.82 6.69
CA THR A 55 -3.52 -9.27 8.10
C THR A 55 -2.19 -9.29 8.83
N ASP A 56 -1.09 -9.45 8.09
CA ASP A 56 0.23 -9.62 8.65
C ASP A 56 1.12 -8.42 8.34
N THR A 57 2.04 -8.09 9.27
CA THR A 57 3.16 -7.21 8.97
C THR A 57 4.00 -7.87 7.89
N LEU A 58 4.26 -7.15 6.79
CA LEU A 58 5.25 -7.62 5.81
C LEU A 58 6.64 -7.27 6.35
N THR A 59 7.44 -8.30 6.65
CA THR A 59 8.83 -8.13 7.07
C THR A 59 9.75 -8.58 5.95
N LEU A 60 10.69 -7.73 5.56
CA LEU A 60 11.68 -7.97 4.51
C LEU A 60 13.08 -7.70 5.05
N GLU A 61 14.07 -8.41 4.52
CA GLU A 61 15.49 -8.13 4.74
C GLU A 61 15.95 -7.03 3.80
N CYS A 62 16.82 -6.15 4.27
CA CYS A 62 17.54 -5.17 3.45
C CYS A 62 18.63 -5.90 2.69
N ASP A 63 18.35 -6.30 1.46
CA ASP A 63 19.31 -6.98 0.61
C ASP A 63 19.96 -6.03 -0.41
N SER A 64 20.94 -6.54 -1.12
CA SER A 64 21.82 -5.75 -2.00
C SER A 64 21.14 -5.14 -3.23
N ASP A 65 19.90 -5.51 -3.56
CA ASP A 65 19.17 -4.92 -4.68
C ASP A 65 18.44 -3.62 -4.32
N GLY A 66 18.17 -3.40 -3.01
CA GLY A 66 17.62 -2.15 -2.48
C GLY A 66 16.31 -1.68 -3.12
N ASP A 67 15.62 -2.56 -3.86
CA ASP A 67 14.39 -2.21 -4.54
C ASP A 67 13.17 -2.40 -3.62
N PHE A 68 12.79 -1.32 -2.96
CA PHE A 68 11.57 -1.25 -2.16
C PHE A 68 10.41 -0.59 -2.92
N SER A 69 10.49 -0.48 -4.25
CA SER A 69 9.38 0.05 -5.05
C SER A 69 8.20 -0.93 -5.07
N ALA A 70 6.99 -0.40 -5.15
CA ALA A 70 5.78 -1.20 -5.29
C ALA A 70 5.73 -1.99 -6.62
N THR A 71 6.55 -1.65 -7.59
CA THR A 71 6.58 -2.28 -8.92
C THR A 71 7.77 -3.22 -9.11
N GLY A 72 8.91 -2.95 -8.47
CA GLY A 72 10.14 -3.77 -8.58
C GLY A 72 10.14 -4.94 -7.59
N ASN A 73 9.64 -4.74 -6.38
CA ASN A 73 9.58 -5.78 -5.36
C ASN A 73 8.25 -6.55 -5.40
N THR A 74 8.29 -7.82 -5.78
CA THR A 74 7.09 -8.66 -5.96
C THR A 74 6.37 -8.95 -4.65
N LEU A 75 7.06 -9.00 -3.51
CA LEU A 75 6.47 -9.24 -2.19
C LEU A 75 5.70 -8.01 -1.73
N ILE A 76 6.28 -6.82 -1.91
CA ILE A 76 5.60 -5.56 -1.62
C ILE A 76 4.36 -5.41 -2.52
N ALA A 77 4.51 -5.65 -3.83
CA ALA A 77 3.39 -5.59 -4.77
C ALA A 77 2.25 -6.54 -4.38
N ALA A 78 2.57 -7.78 -4.03
CA ALA A 78 1.59 -8.78 -3.61
C ALA A 78 0.90 -8.38 -2.30
N TRP A 79 1.66 -7.87 -1.33
CA TRP A 79 1.13 -7.44 -0.04
C TRP A 79 0.20 -6.22 -0.20
N LEU A 80 0.62 -5.20 -0.96
CA LEU A 80 -0.22 -4.05 -1.26
C LEU A 80 -1.50 -4.45 -2.02
N GLY A 81 -1.40 -5.42 -2.93
CA GLY A 81 -2.52 -5.94 -3.70
C GLY A 81 -3.44 -6.90 -2.94
N SER A 82 -3.10 -7.29 -1.71
CA SER A 82 -3.93 -8.19 -0.89
C SER A 82 -5.07 -7.48 -0.16
N ALA A 83 -5.03 -6.14 -0.08
CA ALA A 83 -6.15 -5.37 0.45
C ALA A 83 -7.36 -5.48 -0.48
N THR A 84 -8.53 -5.72 0.08
CA THR A 84 -9.78 -5.87 -0.67
C THR A 84 -10.88 -5.00 -0.10
N ALA A 85 -11.82 -4.62 -0.95
CA ALA A 85 -13.01 -3.89 -0.53
C ALA A 85 -14.26 -4.45 -1.21
N THR A 86 -15.39 -4.36 -0.51
CA THR A 86 -16.71 -4.72 -1.03
C THR A 86 -17.73 -3.70 -0.60
N ASP A 87 -18.69 -3.45 -1.47
CA ASP A 87 -19.86 -2.63 -1.18
C ASP A 87 -21.13 -3.31 -1.68
N ALA A 88 -22.28 -3.02 -1.04
CA ALA A 88 -23.55 -3.67 -1.32
C ALA A 88 -24.28 -3.09 -2.55
N CYS A 89 -24.09 -1.81 -2.82
CA CYS A 89 -24.83 -1.07 -3.87
C CYS A 89 -23.95 -0.80 -5.09
N SER A 90 -22.62 -0.78 -4.93
CA SER A 90 -21.69 -0.42 -5.99
C SER A 90 -20.37 -1.17 -5.85
N GLY A 91 -19.52 -1.14 -6.88
CA GLY A 91 -18.17 -1.66 -6.76
C GLY A 91 -17.29 -0.73 -5.93
N ALA A 92 -16.37 -1.29 -5.14
CA ALA A 92 -15.39 -0.52 -4.38
C ALA A 92 -13.96 -0.77 -4.89
N GLY A 93 -13.19 0.31 -5.04
CA GLY A 93 -11.76 0.28 -5.36
C GLY A 93 -10.90 0.55 -4.14
N VAL A 94 -9.67 -0.02 -4.09
CA VAL A 94 -8.70 0.23 -3.02
C VAL A 94 -7.50 0.98 -3.55
N THR A 95 -7.08 2.00 -2.82
CA THR A 95 -5.82 2.73 -3.01
C THR A 95 -5.01 2.69 -1.72
N ASN A 96 -3.72 3.04 -1.77
CA ASN A 96 -2.86 3.10 -0.59
C ASN A 96 -1.88 4.28 -0.69
N ASN A 97 -1.26 4.63 0.45
CA ASN A 97 -0.26 5.69 0.57
C ASN A 97 1.18 5.16 0.72
N TYR A 98 1.45 3.93 0.30
CA TYR A 98 2.80 3.38 0.36
C TYR A 98 3.82 4.29 -0.31
N ASN A 99 4.96 4.50 0.36
CA ASN A 99 6.08 5.30 -0.13
C ASN A 99 7.39 4.52 0.08
N PRO A 100 8.12 4.14 -0.97
CA PRO A 100 9.36 3.37 -0.85
C PRO A 100 10.49 4.07 -0.08
N LEU A 101 10.35 5.38 0.17
CA LEU A 101 11.29 6.18 0.97
C LEU A 101 10.69 6.56 2.35
N GLY A 102 9.55 6.01 2.71
CA GLY A 102 8.77 6.40 3.90
C GLY A 102 9.08 5.61 5.16
N TYR A 103 10.18 4.88 5.22
CA TYR A 103 10.56 4.10 6.40
C TYR A 103 11.15 4.97 7.50
N SER A 104 10.87 4.61 8.76
CA SER A 104 11.34 5.35 9.93
C SER A 104 11.76 4.39 11.06
N ASN A 105 12.59 4.90 11.98
CA ASN A 105 13.10 4.20 13.16
C ASN A 105 14.08 3.05 12.89
N GLY A 106 14.67 2.99 11.69
CA GLY A 106 15.71 2.03 11.33
C GLY A 106 17.09 2.65 11.17
N CYS A 107 18.08 1.83 10.84
CA CYS A 107 19.43 2.23 10.42
C CYS A 107 19.53 2.07 8.89
N GLY A 108 20.23 3.00 8.24
CA GLY A 108 20.38 2.97 6.79
C GLY A 108 19.03 3.06 6.06
N ALA A 109 18.75 2.07 5.21
CA ALA A 109 17.49 1.95 4.44
C ALA A 109 16.42 1.11 5.14
N THR A 110 16.60 0.79 6.44
CA THR A 110 15.68 -0.04 7.20
C THR A 110 14.63 0.77 7.98
N GLY A 111 13.70 0.07 8.63
CA GLY A 111 12.70 0.68 9.48
C GLY A 111 11.27 0.23 9.16
N MET A 112 10.30 0.93 9.73
CA MET A 112 8.89 0.61 9.59
C MET A 112 8.12 1.70 8.87
N GLN A 113 7.09 1.29 8.11
CA GLN A 113 6.09 2.20 7.57
C GLN A 113 4.69 1.66 7.86
N THR A 114 3.83 2.52 8.40
CA THR A 114 2.39 2.25 8.46
C THR A 114 1.75 2.70 7.16
N VAL A 115 1.19 1.76 6.41
CA VAL A 115 0.48 2.01 5.16
C VAL A 115 -1.01 2.10 5.45
N THR A 116 -1.62 3.21 5.03
CA THR A 116 -3.07 3.40 5.07
C THR A 116 -3.66 3.01 3.73
N PHE A 117 -4.62 2.10 3.75
CA PHE A 117 -5.42 1.71 2.61
C PHE A 117 -6.77 2.44 2.69
N THR A 118 -7.23 2.92 1.54
CA THR A 118 -8.51 3.62 1.42
C THR A 118 -9.36 2.90 0.38
N ALA A 119 -10.53 2.44 0.80
CA ALA A 119 -11.57 1.98 -0.10
C ALA A 119 -12.48 3.15 -0.48
N THR A 120 -12.87 3.21 -1.74
CA THR A 120 -13.83 4.19 -2.25
C THR A 120 -14.80 3.45 -3.16
N ASP A 121 -16.08 3.63 -2.94
CA ASP A 121 -17.14 3.10 -3.80
C ASP A 121 -17.44 4.02 -5.00
N SER A 122 -18.37 3.61 -5.85
CA SER A 122 -18.77 4.40 -7.02
C SER A 122 -19.55 5.67 -6.67
N CYS A 123 -20.10 5.75 -5.44
CA CYS A 123 -20.86 6.90 -4.93
C CYS A 123 -19.99 7.86 -4.14
N GLY A 124 -18.72 7.53 -3.90
CA GLY A 124 -17.76 8.36 -3.21
C GLY A 124 -17.73 8.16 -1.69
N ASN A 125 -18.44 7.16 -1.14
CA ASN A 125 -18.30 6.79 0.26
C ASN A 125 -16.96 6.10 0.47
N THR A 126 -16.33 6.28 1.64
CA THR A 126 -14.96 5.82 1.87
C THR A 126 -14.79 5.16 3.24
N SER A 127 -13.92 4.15 3.28
CA SER A 127 -13.41 3.57 4.52
C SER A 127 -11.90 3.38 4.46
N THR A 128 -11.26 3.28 5.60
CA THR A 128 -9.80 3.12 5.69
C THR A 128 -9.43 2.02 6.65
N CYS A 129 -8.26 1.40 6.40
CA CYS A 129 -7.61 0.52 7.35
C CYS A 129 -6.08 0.67 7.24
N GLN A 130 -5.32 0.11 8.18
CA GLN A 130 -3.87 0.24 8.22
C GLN A 130 -3.20 -1.11 8.39
N ALA A 131 -2.02 -1.25 7.78
CA ALA A 131 -1.12 -2.38 7.98
C ALA A 131 0.34 -1.88 7.97
N VAL A 132 1.27 -2.69 8.47
CA VAL A 132 2.67 -2.31 8.65
C VAL A 132 3.56 -3.11 7.70
N ILE A 133 4.52 -2.42 7.10
CA ILE A 133 5.67 -3.02 6.42
C ILE A 133 6.93 -2.64 7.20
N GLU A 134 7.83 -3.61 7.37
CA GLU A 134 9.08 -3.48 8.10
C GLU A 134 10.24 -4.00 7.25
N ILE A 135 11.29 -3.20 7.15
CA ILE A 135 12.55 -3.58 6.53
C ILE A 135 13.57 -3.74 7.65
N LEU A 136 14.17 -4.91 7.75
CA LEU A 136 15.21 -5.24 8.71
C LEU A 136 16.56 -5.38 8.00
N ASP A 137 17.61 -5.23 8.76
CA ASP A 137 18.95 -5.64 8.42
C ASP A 137 19.46 -6.51 9.57
N THR A 138 19.53 -7.82 9.31
CA THR A 138 19.99 -8.82 10.27
C THR A 138 21.25 -9.52 9.79
N ILE A 139 21.83 -9.08 8.67
CA ILE A 139 23.01 -9.64 8.04
C ILE A 139 24.25 -8.94 8.59
N ASP A 140 25.13 -9.71 9.22
CA ASP A 140 26.40 -9.18 9.71
C ASP A 140 27.32 -8.80 8.52
N PRO A 141 28.03 -7.66 8.59
CA PRO A 141 28.96 -7.28 7.53
C PRO A 141 30.09 -8.30 7.39
N THR A 142 30.51 -8.55 6.17
CA THR A 142 31.64 -9.41 5.87
C THR A 142 32.95 -8.63 6.02
N LEU A 143 33.79 -9.08 6.96
CA LEU A 143 35.11 -8.49 7.18
C LEU A 143 36.19 -9.31 6.46
N THR A 144 36.96 -8.63 5.62
CA THR A 144 38.15 -9.19 4.98
C THR A 144 39.41 -8.62 5.65
N CYS A 145 40.15 -9.46 6.34
CA CYS A 145 41.43 -9.11 6.94
C CYS A 145 42.54 -9.04 5.90
N PRO A 146 43.66 -8.32 6.18
CA PRO A 146 44.85 -8.38 5.37
C PRO A 146 45.32 -9.82 5.14
N ALA A 147 45.60 -10.17 3.89
CA ALA A 147 45.92 -11.56 3.51
C ALA A 147 47.30 -12.01 3.98
N ASP A 148 48.23 -11.09 4.11
CA ASP A 148 49.65 -11.39 4.37
C ASP A 148 50.07 -10.94 5.78
N THR A 149 51.00 -11.68 6.36
CA THR A 149 51.69 -11.25 7.58
C THR A 149 52.64 -10.11 7.23
N LEU A 150 52.46 -8.99 7.91
CA LEU A 150 53.45 -7.88 7.83
C LEU A 150 54.68 -8.20 8.62
N THR A 151 55.82 -8.38 7.94
CA THR A 151 57.11 -8.61 8.56
C THR A 151 57.95 -7.35 8.42
N LEU A 152 58.43 -6.82 9.55
CA LEU A 152 59.25 -5.66 9.62
C LEU A 152 60.58 -5.99 10.30
N GLU A 153 61.66 -5.36 9.84
CA GLU A 153 62.92 -5.39 10.57
C GLU A 153 62.89 -4.36 11.70
N CYS A 154 63.52 -4.71 12.81
CA CYS A 154 63.71 -3.80 13.91
C CYS A 154 64.84 -2.83 13.51
N ASP A 155 64.46 -1.65 13.02
CA ASP A 155 65.38 -0.61 12.63
C ASP A 155 65.68 0.39 13.77
N SER A 156 66.56 1.33 13.49
CA SER A 156 67.09 2.21 14.51
C SER A 156 66.14 3.34 14.93
N ASP A 157 65.01 3.51 14.29
CA ASP A 157 64.03 4.54 14.69
C ASP A 157 63.00 4.05 15.72
N GLY A 158 62.82 2.75 15.82
CA GLY A 158 62.00 2.09 16.87
C GLY A 158 60.55 2.50 16.88
N ASP A 159 60.05 3.10 15.81
CA ASP A 159 58.67 3.54 15.73
C ASP A 159 57.77 2.43 15.15
N PHE A 160 57.06 1.72 16.04
CA PHE A 160 56.07 0.72 15.67
C PHE A 160 54.65 1.25 15.82
N SER A 161 54.45 2.56 15.89
CA SER A 161 53.12 3.15 15.93
C SER A 161 52.44 3.13 14.56
N ALA A 162 51.12 3.00 14.57
CA ALA A 162 50.34 3.07 13.34
C ALA A 162 50.37 4.47 12.67
N THR A 163 50.77 5.49 13.40
CA THR A 163 50.88 6.88 12.90
C THR A 163 52.28 7.24 12.40
N GLY A 164 53.32 6.63 12.95
CA GLY A 164 54.71 6.89 12.56
C GLY A 164 55.23 5.97 11.47
N ASN A 165 54.74 4.72 11.43
CA ASN A 165 55.19 3.72 10.46
C ASN A 165 54.23 3.58 9.33
N THR A 166 54.61 3.98 8.11
CA THR A 166 53.70 3.95 6.92
C THR A 166 53.35 2.53 6.45
N LEU A 167 54.22 1.53 6.68
CA LEU A 167 53.94 0.12 6.32
C LEU A 167 52.90 -0.47 7.25
N ILE A 168 52.99 -0.18 8.56
CA ILE A 168 51.96 -0.60 9.55
C ILE A 168 50.64 0.07 9.23
N ALA A 169 50.63 1.37 8.96
CA ALA A 169 49.45 2.13 8.61
C ALA A 169 48.77 1.56 7.35
N ALA A 170 49.55 1.28 6.30
CA ALA A 170 49.03 0.72 5.06
C ALA A 170 48.45 -0.68 5.25
N TRP A 171 49.12 -1.55 6.02
CA TRP A 171 48.65 -2.92 6.28
C TRP A 171 47.39 -2.91 7.11
N LEU A 172 47.29 -2.11 8.18
CA LEU A 172 46.06 -1.95 8.95
C LEU A 172 44.90 -1.41 8.10
N GLY A 173 45.20 -0.47 7.19
CA GLY A 173 44.24 0.13 6.28
C GLY A 173 43.81 -0.79 5.11
N SER A 174 44.40 -1.97 4.97
CA SER A 174 44.01 -2.93 3.92
C SER A 174 42.87 -3.84 4.33
N ALA A 175 42.46 -3.84 5.60
CA ALA A 175 41.22 -4.50 5.99
C ALA A 175 40.01 -3.79 5.37
N THR A 176 39.06 -4.56 4.85
CA THR A 176 37.83 -4.06 4.21
C THR A 176 36.61 -4.73 4.79
N ALA A 177 35.51 -4.00 4.87
CA ALA A 177 34.21 -4.57 5.23
C ALA A 177 33.19 -4.24 4.12
N THR A 178 32.29 -5.18 3.89
CA THR A 178 31.16 -5.04 2.97
C THR A 178 29.91 -5.59 3.63
N ASP A 179 28.83 -4.90 3.36
CA ASP A 179 27.47 -5.24 3.80
C ASP A 179 26.52 -5.09 2.64
#